data_1974aaacd5dd99df35a987c1659e27ef
#
_entry.id   1974aaacd5dd99df35a987c1659e27ef
#
_cell.length_a   1.000
_cell.length_b   1.000
_cell.length_c   1.000
_cell.angle_alpha   90.00
_cell.angle_beta   90.00
_cell.angle_gamma   90.00
#
_symmetry.space_group_name_H-M   'P 1'
#
loop_
_entity.id
_entity.type
_entity.pdbx_description
1 polymer ?
#
loop_
_entity_poly.entity_id
_entity_poly.type
_entity_poly.pdbx_seq_one_letter_code
_entity_poly.pdbx_strand_id
1 'polypeptide(L)'
;VSDRGVVFRLPTPLANRMVHLHVEARLDDFKQFALRAKLHHYVIGFLSFRPDLLSSEPVVEDDANPAFATPRSYHMLSNILKQEVQIERIYPIIYGTIGYSAGIEFTSYVKVYEKIPDIRAIYDGHYPELSAEPALLYALVEYYDGSDLHKAHLMAFSRHIATEFCVMLIKDVIVKDESLALHPDFDTWLAHYGDYIL
;
A
#
# COMPACT_ATOMS: atom_id res chain seq x y z
N VAL A 1 -4.42 4.64 22.45
CA VAL A 1 -4.41 3.18 22.60
C VAL A 1 -4.61 2.90 24.06
N SER A 2 -5.84 2.58 24.45
CA SER A 2 -6.12 2.11 25.82
C SER A 2 -5.65 0.65 25.89
N ASP A 3 -4.38 0.45 26.22
CA ASP A 3 -3.90 -0.86 26.60
C ASP A 3 -4.71 -1.33 27.81
N ARG A 4 -5.50 -2.39 27.67
CA ARG A 4 -6.32 -2.97 28.75
C ARG A 4 -5.47 -3.70 29.81
N GLY A 5 -4.14 -3.56 29.76
CA GLY A 5 -3.28 -3.94 30.86
C GLY A 5 -3.67 -3.16 32.12
N VAL A 6 -3.36 -3.68 33.30
CA VAL A 6 -3.52 -2.97 34.57
C VAL A 6 -2.71 -1.67 34.48
N VAL A 7 -3.38 -0.59 34.08
CA VAL A 7 -2.74 0.73 33.94
C VAL A 7 -2.68 1.37 35.32
N PHE A 8 -1.53 1.30 35.95
CA PHE A 8 -1.25 2.15 37.08
C PHE A 8 -1.03 3.58 36.56
N ARG A 9 -1.84 4.52 37.02
CA ARG A 9 -1.58 5.93 36.77
C ARG A 9 -0.19 6.29 37.29
N LEU A 10 0.62 6.87 36.44
CA LEU A 10 1.95 7.34 36.84
C LEU A 10 1.78 8.40 37.96
N PRO A 11 2.42 8.25 39.12
CA PRO A 11 2.34 9.27 40.17
C PRO A 11 2.82 10.62 39.64
N THR A 12 2.12 11.70 39.98
CA THR A 12 2.42 13.06 39.52
C THR A 12 3.90 13.47 39.67
N PRO A 13 4.56 13.16 40.85
CA PRO A 13 5.97 13.50 41.00
C PRO A 13 6.89 12.75 40.04
N LEU A 14 6.52 11.55 39.63
CA LEU A 14 7.30 10.76 38.63
C LEU A 14 7.02 11.26 37.23
N ALA A 15 5.76 11.53 36.88
CA ALA A 15 5.39 12.09 35.59
C ALA A 15 6.11 13.42 35.33
N ASN A 16 6.21 14.31 36.31
CA ASN A 16 6.88 15.60 36.18
C ASN A 16 8.42 15.51 35.97
N ARG A 17 9.01 14.34 36.14
CA ARG A 17 10.45 14.06 35.93
C ARG A 17 10.73 13.35 34.62
N MET A 18 9.73 13.13 33.80
CA MET A 18 9.84 12.43 32.52
C MET A 18 9.54 13.35 31.35
N VAL A 19 10.11 13.05 30.20
CA VAL A 19 9.73 13.66 28.93
C VAL A 19 8.57 12.82 28.35
N HIS A 20 7.47 13.47 28.07
CA HIS A 20 6.31 12.85 27.45
C HIS A 20 6.34 13.11 25.96
N LEU A 21 6.39 12.04 25.14
CA LEU A 21 6.36 12.11 23.69
C LEU A 21 5.06 11.49 23.20
N HIS A 22 4.37 12.20 22.34
CA HIS A 22 3.23 11.64 21.61
C HIS A 22 3.73 11.06 20.29
N VAL A 23 3.45 9.78 20.05
CA VAL A 23 3.88 9.07 18.85
C VAL A 23 2.65 8.60 18.08
N GLU A 24 2.54 9.04 16.83
CA GLU A 24 1.47 8.65 15.92
C GLU A 24 2.01 7.77 14.79
N ALA A 25 1.19 6.81 14.36
CA ALA A 25 1.50 5.99 13.20
C ALA A 25 1.22 6.80 11.91
N ARG A 26 2.28 7.11 11.16
CA ARG A 26 2.18 7.82 9.87
C ARG A 26 2.52 6.87 8.73
N LEU A 27 1.72 6.92 7.66
CA LEU A 27 1.93 6.04 6.50
C LEU A 27 3.30 6.22 5.85
N ASP A 28 3.76 7.47 5.71
CA ASP A 28 5.06 7.74 5.06
C ASP A 28 6.23 7.14 5.84
N ASP A 29 6.20 7.27 7.17
CA ASP A 29 7.21 6.67 8.04
C ASP A 29 7.15 5.14 7.98
N PHE A 30 5.92 4.58 7.94
CA PHE A 30 5.74 3.14 7.79
C PHE A 30 6.24 2.64 6.43
N LYS A 31 5.97 3.36 5.33
CA LYS A 31 6.48 3.01 4.00
C LYS A 31 8.01 2.97 3.95
N GLN A 32 8.68 3.98 4.52
CA GLN A 32 10.14 3.97 4.62
C GLN A 32 10.67 2.77 5.40
N PHE A 33 10.03 2.44 6.52
CA PHE A 33 10.35 1.24 7.30
C PHE A 33 10.09 -0.03 6.47
N ALA A 34 8.94 -0.12 5.81
CA ALA A 34 8.51 -1.26 5.02
C ALA A 34 9.51 -1.59 3.88
N LEU A 35 10.01 -0.56 3.20
CA LEU A 35 11.03 -0.71 2.17
C LEU A 35 12.35 -1.23 2.76
N ARG A 36 12.83 -0.64 3.87
CA ARG A 36 14.07 -1.07 4.53
C ARG A 36 13.98 -2.50 5.07
N ALA A 37 12.84 -2.85 5.66
CA ALA A 37 12.56 -4.17 6.23
C ALA A 37 12.12 -5.19 5.16
N LYS A 38 12.03 -4.77 3.89
CA LYS A 38 11.58 -5.59 2.76
C LYS A 38 10.26 -6.29 3.06
N LEU A 39 9.25 -5.53 3.50
CA LEU A 39 7.93 -6.09 3.75
C LEU A 39 7.33 -6.66 2.45
N HIS A 40 6.39 -7.60 2.62
CA HIS A 40 5.69 -8.20 1.49
C HIS A 40 4.89 -7.14 0.72
N HIS A 41 4.94 -7.17 -0.60
CA HIS A 41 4.35 -6.16 -1.48
C HIS A 41 2.83 -6.00 -1.28
N TYR A 42 2.10 -7.07 -0.97
CA TYR A 42 0.67 -6.96 -0.64
C TYR A 42 0.38 -6.02 0.53
N VAL A 43 1.24 -6.01 1.55
CA VAL A 43 1.06 -5.12 2.71
C VAL A 43 1.31 -3.67 2.32
N ILE A 44 2.38 -3.41 1.55
CA ILE A 44 2.74 -2.06 1.12
C ILE A 44 1.67 -1.50 0.17
N GLY A 45 1.28 -2.28 -0.83
CA GLY A 45 0.26 -1.91 -1.80
C GLY A 45 -1.12 -1.67 -1.15
N PHE A 46 -1.55 -2.57 -0.25
CA PHE A 46 -2.79 -2.42 0.48
C PHE A 46 -2.84 -1.13 1.29
N LEU A 47 -1.81 -0.82 2.05
CA LEU A 47 -1.76 0.38 2.88
C LEU A 47 -1.57 1.66 2.06
N SER A 48 -1.02 1.56 0.85
CA SER A 48 -1.02 2.68 -0.10
C SER A 48 -2.42 2.97 -0.63
N PHE A 49 -3.22 1.93 -0.84
CA PHE A 49 -4.62 2.02 -1.24
C PHE A 49 -5.55 2.42 -0.09
N ARG A 50 -5.34 1.89 1.11
CA ARG A 50 -6.15 2.14 2.33
C ARG A 50 -5.28 2.64 3.49
N PRO A 51 -4.78 3.90 3.40
CA PRO A 51 -3.93 4.49 4.45
C PRO A 51 -4.64 4.61 5.80
N ASP A 52 -5.96 4.73 5.79
CA ASP A 52 -6.82 4.79 6.96
C ASP A 52 -6.78 3.51 7.83
N LEU A 53 -6.39 2.38 7.23
CA LEU A 53 -6.29 1.09 7.91
C LEU A 53 -4.89 0.80 8.49
N LEU A 54 -3.94 1.74 8.40
CA LEU A 54 -2.61 1.54 9.01
C LEU A 54 -2.68 1.31 10.52
N SER A 55 -3.60 2.00 11.20
CA SER A 55 -3.83 1.85 12.62
C SER A 55 -5.32 2.02 12.93
N SER A 56 -5.90 1.02 13.57
CA SER A 56 -7.27 1.09 14.08
C SER A 56 -7.27 1.03 15.60
N GLU A 57 -8.28 1.65 16.21
CA GLU A 57 -8.48 1.45 17.64
C GLU A 57 -9.12 0.08 17.89
N PRO A 58 -8.75 -0.61 18.98
CA PRO A 58 -9.42 -1.84 19.35
C PRO A 58 -10.90 -1.55 19.66
N VAL A 59 -11.80 -2.35 19.08
CA VAL A 59 -13.22 -2.27 19.45
C VAL A 59 -13.36 -2.78 20.88
N VAL A 60 -13.69 -1.86 21.78
CA VAL A 60 -13.64 -2.06 23.25
C VAL A 60 -14.60 -3.16 23.74
N GLU A 61 -15.59 -3.54 22.94
CA GLU A 61 -16.68 -4.45 23.32
C GLU A 61 -16.57 -5.85 22.69
N ASP A 62 -15.61 -6.08 21.79
CA ASP A 62 -15.46 -7.37 21.10
C ASP A 62 -14.34 -8.22 21.72
N ASP A 63 -14.67 -8.88 22.83
CA ASP A 63 -13.77 -9.87 23.45
C ASP A 63 -13.51 -11.09 22.54
N ALA A 64 -14.31 -11.28 21.49
CA ALA A 64 -14.18 -12.40 20.55
C ALA A 64 -13.06 -12.15 19.52
N ASN A 65 -12.70 -10.89 19.26
CA ASN A 65 -11.66 -10.54 18.27
C ASN A 65 -10.71 -9.45 18.80
N PRO A 66 -9.73 -9.82 19.64
CA PRO A 66 -8.80 -8.87 20.25
C PRO A 66 -7.78 -8.29 19.26
N ALA A 67 -7.71 -8.81 18.03
CA ALA A 67 -6.79 -8.34 17.02
C ALA A 67 -7.25 -7.02 16.39
N PHE A 68 -6.32 -6.11 16.15
CA PHE A 68 -6.55 -4.85 15.46
C PHE A 68 -5.35 -4.42 14.63
N ALA A 69 -5.60 -3.56 13.64
CA ALA A 69 -4.58 -3.09 12.72
C ALA A 69 -3.60 -2.13 13.41
N THR A 70 -2.32 -2.40 13.23
CA THR A 70 -1.21 -1.54 13.68
C THR A 70 -0.01 -1.75 12.73
N PRO A 71 0.95 -0.82 12.68
CA PRO A 71 2.21 -1.04 11.95
C PRO A 71 2.91 -2.35 12.33
N ARG A 72 2.84 -2.74 13.60
CA ARG A 72 3.42 -4.00 14.10
C ARG A 72 2.67 -5.23 13.57
N SER A 73 1.34 -5.20 13.59
CA SER A 73 0.54 -6.33 13.10
C SER A 73 0.69 -6.52 11.57
N TYR A 74 0.85 -5.44 10.80
CA TYR A 74 1.20 -5.53 9.37
C TYR A 74 2.60 -6.08 9.13
N HIS A 75 3.57 -5.77 9.98
CA HIS A 75 4.89 -6.40 9.89
C HIS A 75 4.81 -7.90 10.18
N MET A 76 4.02 -8.32 11.18
CA MET A 76 3.77 -9.75 11.45
C MET A 76 3.09 -10.42 10.26
N LEU A 77 2.04 -9.81 9.70
CA LEU A 77 1.35 -10.32 8.50
C LEU A 77 2.33 -10.47 7.32
N SER A 78 3.19 -9.49 7.09
CA SER A 78 4.23 -9.56 6.05
C SER A 78 5.14 -10.78 6.21
N ASN A 79 5.54 -11.10 7.44
CA ASN A 79 6.40 -12.25 7.70
C ASN A 79 5.67 -13.59 7.46
N ILE A 80 4.36 -13.64 7.69
CA ILE A 80 3.52 -14.80 7.38
C ILE A 80 3.41 -14.97 5.85
N LEU A 81 3.13 -13.90 5.13
CA LEU A 81 2.99 -13.92 3.67
C LEU A 81 4.27 -14.33 2.94
N LYS A 82 5.46 -14.00 3.50
CA LYS A 82 6.76 -14.42 2.95
C LYS A 82 7.01 -15.93 2.99
N GLN A 83 6.16 -16.70 3.67
CA GLN A 83 6.27 -18.15 3.68
C GLN A 83 5.65 -18.83 2.44
N GLU A 84 5.27 -18.05 1.41
CA GLU A 84 4.70 -18.55 0.15
C GLU A 84 3.47 -19.47 0.35
N VAL A 85 2.63 -19.15 1.32
CA VAL A 85 1.41 -19.90 1.62
C VAL A 85 0.28 -19.45 0.72
N GLN A 86 -0.58 -20.37 0.28
CA GLN A 86 -1.81 -20.01 -0.42
C GLN A 86 -2.68 -19.11 0.49
N ILE A 87 -2.99 -17.91 0.01
CA ILE A 87 -3.57 -16.87 0.85
C ILE A 87 -4.96 -17.25 1.39
N GLU A 88 -5.74 -18.02 0.61
CA GLU A 88 -7.06 -18.48 1.01
C GLU A 88 -7.02 -19.36 2.25
N ARG A 89 -5.94 -20.12 2.42
CA ARG A 89 -5.76 -21.03 3.57
C ARG A 89 -5.42 -20.29 4.85
N ILE A 90 -4.94 -19.05 4.75
CA ILE A 90 -4.50 -18.27 5.90
C ILE A 90 -5.43 -17.10 6.25
N TYR A 91 -6.64 -17.01 5.65
CA TYR A 91 -7.61 -15.97 6.00
C TYR A 91 -7.88 -15.86 7.51
N PRO A 92 -8.08 -16.93 8.27
CA PRO A 92 -8.26 -16.83 9.72
C PRO A 92 -7.04 -16.24 10.43
N ILE A 93 -5.82 -16.52 9.93
CA ILE A 93 -4.58 -15.99 10.47
C ILE A 93 -4.47 -14.49 10.15
N ILE A 94 -4.85 -14.07 8.94
CA ILE A 94 -4.90 -12.66 8.55
C ILE A 94 -5.84 -11.90 9.48
N TYR A 95 -7.06 -12.40 9.66
CA TYR A 95 -8.07 -11.77 10.54
C TYR A 95 -7.63 -11.73 12.01
N GLY A 96 -6.98 -12.79 12.48
CA GLY A 96 -6.40 -12.84 13.83
C GLY A 96 -5.14 -12.00 14.01
N THR A 97 -4.55 -11.48 12.92
CA THR A 97 -3.33 -10.66 13.00
C THR A 97 -3.64 -9.17 12.92
N ILE A 98 -4.45 -8.74 11.96
CA ILE A 98 -4.74 -7.32 11.69
C ILE A 98 -6.18 -6.92 12.07
N GLY A 99 -6.94 -7.82 12.65
CA GLY A 99 -8.35 -7.64 12.99
C GLY A 99 -9.28 -7.99 11.83
N TYR A 100 -10.54 -8.27 12.16
CA TYR A 100 -11.51 -8.79 11.22
C TYR A 100 -11.82 -7.79 10.09
N SER A 101 -12.08 -6.53 10.44
CA SER A 101 -12.43 -5.48 9.47
C SER A 101 -11.29 -5.24 8.47
N ALA A 102 -10.10 -4.95 8.96
CA ALA A 102 -8.92 -4.75 8.11
C ALA A 102 -8.55 -6.02 7.32
N GLY A 103 -8.78 -7.19 7.91
CA GLY A 103 -8.53 -8.48 7.28
C GLY A 103 -9.43 -8.75 6.07
N ILE A 104 -10.74 -8.45 6.16
CA ILE A 104 -11.67 -8.56 5.02
C ILE A 104 -11.22 -7.65 3.88
N GLU A 105 -10.91 -6.40 4.17
CA GLU A 105 -10.45 -5.43 3.18
C GLU A 105 -9.15 -5.89 2.53
N PHE A 106 -8.20 -6.37 3.35
CA PHE A 106 -6.93 -6.89 2.87
C PHE A 106 -7.11 -8.11 1.95
N THR A 107 -7.90 -9.09 2.35
CA THR A 107 -8.13 -10.29 1.54
C THR A 107 -8.89 -9.99 0.25
N SER A 108 -9.80 -9.01 0.28
CA SER A 108 -10.47 -8.51 -0.91
C SER A 108 -9.50 -7.82 -1.87
N TYR A 109 -8.61 -6.98 -1.33
CA TYR A 109 -7.54 -6.35 -2.10
C TYR A 109 -6.64 -7.39 -2.77
N VAL A 110 -6.19 -8.42 -2.04
CA VAL A 110 -5.32 -9.45 -2.63
C VAL A 110 -6.03 -10.25 -3.72
N LYS A 111 -7.30 -10.59 -3.55
CA LYS A 111 -8.09 -11.27 -4.59
C LYS A 111 -8.19 -10.46 -5.89
N VAL A 112 -8.30 -9.14 -5.78
CA VAL A 112 -8.27 -8.25 -6.94
C VAL A 112 -6.86 -8.22 -7.53
N TYR A 113 -5.85 -8.06 -6.67
CA TYR A 113 -4.45 -8.03 -7.08
C TYR A 113 -4.01 -9.30 -7.82
N GLU A 114 -4.45 -10.50 -7.37
CA GLU A 114 -4.15 -11.79 -8.03
C GLU A 114 -4.83 -11.96 -9.38
N LYS A 115 -5.93 -11.24 -9.63
CA LYS A 115 -6.59 -11.21 -10.94
C LYS A 115 -5.95 -10.21 -11.91
N ILE A 116 -5.08 -9.35 -11.42
CA ILE A 116 -4.33 -8.44 -12.25
C ILE A 116 -3.39 -9.28 -13.11
N PRO A 117 -3.39 -9.13 -14.44
CA PRO A 117 -2.44 -9.79 -15.32
C PRO A 117 -1.01 -9.52 -14.87
N ASP A 118 -0.12 -10.42 -15.22
CA ASP A 118 1.28 -10.32 -14.83
C ASP A 118 1.82 -8.91 -15.16
N ILE A 119 2.06 -8.11 -14.13
CA ILE A 119 2.57 -6.73 -14.25
C ILE A 119 3.89 -6.72 -15.02
N ARG A 120 4.67 -7.80 -14.89
CA ARG A 120 5.89 -8.00 -15.68
C ARG A 120 5.60 -7.99 -17.16
N ALA A 121 4.50 -8.63 -17.59
CA ALA A 121 4.12 -8.65 -18.98
C ALA A 121 3.90 -7.23 -19.54
N ILE A 122 3.37 -6.30 -18.73
CA ILE A 122 3.21 -4.89 -19.16
C ILE A 122 4.58 -4.24 -19.35
N TYR A 123 5.52 -4.47 -18.46
CA TYR A 123 6.88 -3.95 -18.58
C TYR A 123 7.75 -4.73 -19.58
N ASP A 124 7.27 -5.88 -20.06
CA ASP A 124 7.83 -6.63 -21.19
C ASP A 124 7.16 -6.26 -22.54
N GLY A 125 6.25 -5.27 -22.53
CA GLY A 125 5.61 -4.75 -23.75
C GLY A 125 4.33 -5.46 -24.16
N HIS A 126 3.74 -6.28 -23.29
CA HIS A 126 2.44 -6.91 -23.50
C HIS A 126 1.36 -6.12 -22.79
N TYR A 127 0.47 -5.47 -23.53
CA TYR A 127 -0.59 -4.61 -22.99
C TYR A 127 -1.95 -5.32 -23.11
N PRO A 128 -2.36 -6.10 -22.09
CA PRO A 128 -3.69 -6.72 -22.11
C PRO A 128 -4.78 -5.65 -21.98
N GLU A 129 -5.95 -5.93 -22.53
CA GLU A 129 -7.16 -5.14 -22.24
C GLU A 129 -7.50 -5.32 -20.76
N LEU A 130 -7.34 -4.27 -20.00
CA LEU A 130 -7.57 -4.27 -18.58
C LEU A 130 -8.74 -3.36 -18.21
N SER A 131 -9.63 -3.85 -17.36
CA SER A 131 -10.42 -2.95 -16.54
C SER A 131 -9.43 -2.21 -15.62
N ALA A 132 -9.33 -0.88 -15.78
CA ALA A 132 -8.46 -0.08 -14.95
C ALA A 132 -9.01 -0.08 -13.52
N GLU A 133 -8.39 -0.87 -12.66
CA GLU A 133 -8.69 -0.91 -11.23
C GLU A 133 -7.57 -0.16 -10.48
N PRO A 134 -7.90 0.63 -9.44
CA PRO A 134 -6.88 1.35 -8.66
C PRO A 134 -5.76 0.44 -8.14
N ALA A 135 -6.07 -0.81 -7.79
CA ALA A 135 -5.09 -1.80 -7.35
C ALA A 135 -4.01 -2.10 -8.41
N LEU A 136 -4.38 -2.11 -9.70
CA LEU A 136 -3.44 -2.28 -10.81
C LEU A 136 -2.46 -1.11 -10.89
N LEU A 137 -2.95 0.12 -10.74
CA LEU A 137 -2.11 1.32 -10.81
C LEU A 137 -1.05 1.31 -9.71
N TYR A 138 -1.46 1.01 -8.46
CA TYR A 138 -0.52 0.89 -7.35
C TYR A 138 0.52 -0.20 -7.59
N ALA A 139 0.11 -1.34 -8.12
CA ALA A 139 1.01 -2.44 -8.43
C ALA A 139 2.03 -2.06 -9.52
N LEU A 140 1.60 -1.32 -10.54
CA LEU A 140 2.48 -0.80 -11.60
C LEU A 140 3.49 0.21 -11.04
N VAL A 141 3.04 1.15 -10.21
CA VAL A 141 3.92 2.13 -9.56
C VAL A 141 4.93 1.42 -8.66
N GLU A 142 4.52 0.39 -7.94
CA GLU A 142 5.39 -0.37 -7.04
C GLU A 142 6.48 -1.13 -7.82
N TYR A 143 6.11 -1.79 -8.91
CA TYR A 143 7.02 -2.58 -9.74
C TYR A 143 7.97 -1.72 -10.60
N TYR A 144 7.63 -0.46 -10.83
CA TYR A 144 8.45 0.47 -11.61
C TYR A 144 9.82 0.70 -10.95
N ASP A 145 10.91 0.42 -11.68
CA ASP A 145 12.30 0.48 -11.21
C ASP A 145 13.10 1.70 -11.70
N GLY A 146 12.47 2.58 -12.52
CA GLY A 146 13.11 3.79 -13.06
C GLY A 146 13.99 3.54 -14.28
N SER A 147 14.10 2.31 -14.79
CA SER A 147 14.85 2.02 -16.00
C SER A 147 14.19 2.63 -17.26
N ASP A 148 14.98 2.93 -18.28
CA ASP A 148 14.47 3.49 -19.54
C ASP A 148 13.47 2.54 -20.22
N LEU A 149 13.65 1.23 -20.03
CA LEU A 149 12.71 0.21 -20.52
C LEU A 149 11.35 0.34 -19.81
N HIS A 150 11.34 0.44 -18.48
CA HIS A 150 10.12 0.62 -17.70
C HIS A 150 9.43 1.95 -18.02
N LYS A 151 10.19 3.05 -18.22
CA LYS A 151 9.64 4.33 -18.67
C LYS A 151 8.93 4.21 -19.99
N ALA A 152 9.57 3.61 -20.99
CA ALA A 152 9.00 3.44 -22.32
C ALA A 152 7.72 2.59 -22.31
N HIS A 153 7.73 1.45 -21.60
CA HIS A 153 6.56 0.57 -21.54
C HIS A 153 5.43 1.18 -20.71
N LEU A 154 5.73 1.90 -19.63
CA LEU A 154 4.74 2.60 -18.84
C LEU A 154 4.03 3.69 -19.66
N MET A 155 4.81 4.50 -20.40
CA MET A 155 4.27 5.53 -21.28
C MET A 155 3.42 4.95 -22.39
N ALA A 156 3.83 3.82 -22.98
CA ALA A 156 3.04 3.11 -23.97
C ALA A 156 1.75 2.55 -23.38
N PHE A 157 1.83 1.86 -22.23
CA PHE A 157 0.69 1.28 -21.54
C PHE A 157 -0.33 2.33 -21.10
N SER A 158 0.11 3.50 -20.65
CA SER A 158 -0.76 4.58 -20.20
C SER A 158 -1.80 5.01 -21.25
N ARG A 159 -1.52 4.78 -22.53
CA ARG A 159 -2.43 5.06 -23.66
C ARG A 159 -3.52 3.99 -23.85
N HIS A 160 -3.40 2.84 -23.18
CA HIS A 160 -4.34 1.71 -23.28
C HIS A 160 -5.36 1.67 -22.13
N ILE A 161 -5.27 2.61 -21.18
CA ILE A 161 -6.17 2.70 -20.03
C ILE A 161 -7.00 3.98 -20.10
N ALA A 162 -8.12 4.02 -19.36
CA ALA A 162 -8.99 5.20 -19.32
C ALA A 162 -8.24 6.45 -18.82
N THR A 163 -8.60 7.62 -19.34
CA THR A 163 -7.90 8.90 -19.13
C THR A 163 -7.63 9.20 -17.65
N GLU A 164 -8.63 8.99 -16.79
CA GLU A 164 -8.51 9.26 -15.35
C GLU A 164 -7.41 8.42 -14.70
N PHE A 165 -7.34 7.14 -15.07
CA PHE A 165 -6.34 6.21 -14.57
C PHE A 165 -4.96 6.46 -15.18
N CYS A 166 -4.91 6.86 -16.44
CA CYS A 166 -3.68 7.27 -17.11
C CYS A 166 -3.02 8.44 -16.37
N VAL A 167 -3.79 9.47 -16.05
CA VAL A 167 -3.31 10.66 -15.33
C VAL A 167 -2.85 10.29 -13.91
N MET A 168 -3.63 9.47 -13.18
CA MET A 168 -3.23 8.98 -11.85
C MET A 168 -1.91 8.23 -11.89
N LEU A 169 -1.78 7.26 -12.79
CA LEU A 169 -0.58 6.44 -12.93
C LEU A 169 0.67 7.29 -13.16
N ILE A 170 0.63 8.18 -14.14
CA ILE A 170 1.78 9.01 -14.49
C ILE A 170 2.13 9.98 -13.37
N LYS A 171 1.14 10.58 -12.70
CA LYS A 171 1.37 11.43 -11.52
C LYS A 171 2.08 10.66 -10.40
N ASP A 172 1.60 9.47 -10.05
CA ASP A 172 2.16 8.67 -8.96
C ASP A 172 3.59 8.22 -9.29
N VAL A 173 3.87 7.89 -10.56
CA VAL A 173 5.23 7.53 -10.98
C VAL A 173 6.15 8.76 -10.98
N ILE A 174 5.70 9.95 -11.40
CA ILE A 174 6.52 11.18 -11.33
C ILE A 174 6.89 11.52 -9.88
N VAL A 175 5.98 11.31 -8.93
CA VAL A 175 6.29 11.48 -7.50
C VAL A 175 7.39 10.52 -7.03
N LYS A 176 7.44 9.31 -7.61
CA LYS A 176 8.46 8.30 -7.30
C LYS A 176 9.77 8.56 -8.05
N ASP A 177 9.68 9.01 -9.31
CA ASP A 177 10.81 9.25 -10.22
C ASP A 177 10.52 10.43 -11.16
N GLU A 178 11.02 11.62 -10.80
CA GLU A 178 10.85 12.84 -11.58
C GLU A 178 11.46 12.73 -12.99
N SER A 179 12.41 11.80 -13.21
CA SER A 179 13.07 11.64 -14.49
C SER A 179 12.14 11.09 -15.59
N LEU A 180 10.95 10.56 -15.23
CA LEU A 180 9.92 10.20 -16.20
C LEU A 180 9.46 11.42 -17.02
N ALA A 181 9.45 12.60 -16.41
CA ALA A 181 9.09 13.85 -17.11
C ALA A 181 10.11 14.26 -18.21
N LEU A 182 11.30 13.66 -18.21
CA LEU A 182 12.32 13.87 -19.25
C LEU A 182 12.22 12.84 -20.39
N HIS A 183 11.30 11.88 -20.32
CA HIS A 183 11.12 10.89 -21.36
C HIS A 183 10.57 11.54 -22.65
N PRO A 184 11.07 11.19 -23.85
CA PRO A 184 10.66 11.81 -25.11
C PRO A 184 9.14 11.78 -25.38
N ASP A 185 8.44 10.76 -24.92
CA ASP A 185 6.99 10.62 -25.08
C ASP A 185 6.18 11.45 -24.08
N PHE A 186 6.82 12.04 -23.05
CA PHE A 186 6.12 12.78 -22.02
C PHE A 186 5.48 14.07 -22.55
N ASP A 187 6.18 14.80 -23.42
CA ASP A 187 5.63 16.02 -24.03
C ASP A 187 4.38 15.71 -24.86
N THR A 188 4.38 14.60 -25.59
CA THR A 188 3.22 14.14 -26.36
C THR A 188 2.08 13.73 -25.42
N TRP A 189 2.39 13.07 -24.34
CA TRP A 189 1.44 12.69 -23.31
C TRP A 189 0.84 13.93 -22.63
N LEU A 190 1.67 14.87 -22.27
CA LEU A 190 1.26 16.13 -21.62
C LEU A 190 0.36 16.96 -22.53
N ALA A 191 0.66 17.02 -23.83
CA ALA A 191 -0.19 17.72 -24.81
C ALA A 191 -1.59 17.09 -24.93
N HIS A 192 -1.71 15.78 -24.65
CA HIS A 192 -2.99 15.06 -24.78
C HIS A 192 -3.78 15.04 -23.47
N TYR A 193 -3.11 14.95 -22.34
CA TYR A 193 -3.74 14.74 -21.02
C TYR A 193 -3.52 15.92 -20.04
N GLY A 194 -2.81 16.97 -20.44
CA GLY A 194 -2.45 18.09 -19.56
C GLY A 194 -3.65 18.82 -18.95
N ASP A 195 -4.76 18.92 -19.69
CA ASP A 195 -6.00 19.58 -19.22
C ASP A 195 -6.66 18.83 -18.04
N TYR A 196 -6.30 17.56 -17.81
CA TYR A 196 -6.82 16.74 -16.72
C TYR A 196 -5.90 16.77 -15.46
N ILE A 197 -4.79 17.51 -15.52
CA ILE A 197 -3.82 17.62 -14.41
C ILE A 197 -4.19 18.80 -13.49
N LEU A 198 -4.91 19.76 -14.00
CA LEU A 198 -5.41 20.96 -13.30
C LEU A 198 -6.70 20.61 -12.55
#